data_2b632f32c05ec6f250de326c937b20ea
#
_entry.id   2b632f32c05ec6f250de326c937b20ea
#
_cell.length_a   1.000
_cell.length_b   1.000
_cell.length_c   1.000
_cell.angle_alpha   90.00
_cell.angle_beta   90.00
_cell.angle_gamma   90.00
#
_symmetry.space_group_name_H-M   'P 1'
#
loop_
_entity.id
_entity.type
_entity.pdbx_description
1 polymer ?
#
loop_
_entity_poly.entity_id
_entity_poly.type
_entity_poly.pdbx_seq_one_letter_code
_entity_poly.pdbx_strand_id
1 'polypeptide(L)'
;MAKKLLEVDGVTLRYAGEHGMVTATENVSFSVDEGERLVLLGPSGCGKSSLLKAIGGYLEPAEGEIQLRGRAVREPGPDRMMVFQEFDQLLPWKTVRGNVIFPLLASGRATGKLAQRKAEQAISKVRLDAFADAFPHMLSGGMKQRVAIARGMAMEPDILLMDEPFAALDAMTRTAMQDELLQLWQDTKFTVIFVTHSIQEAIRVGSRILLLSPHPGRVKAEVVSDGHDHLQANGLRLSEDIHASLFAAPATAQEE
;
A
#
# COMPACT_ATOMS: atom_id res chain seq x y z
N MET A 1 -11.58 -7.84 20.62
CA MET A 1 -10.71 -6.69 20.31
C MET A 1 -9.89 -7.10 19.11
N ALA A 2 -9.86 -6.28 18.06
CA ALA A 2 -8.97 -6.50 16.93
C ALA A 2 -7.52 -6.50 17.41
N LYS A 3 -6.69 -7.34 16.81
CA LYS A 3 -5.30 -7.48 17.23
C LYS A 3 -4.44 -6.52 16.42
N LYS A 4 -3.82 -5.57 17.10
CA LYS A 4 -2.87 -4.65 16.44
C LYS A 4 -1.75 -5.42 15.77
N LEU A 5 -1.58 -5.17 14.47
CA LEU A 5 -0.55 -5.78 13.65
C LEU A 5 0.66 -4.86 13.50
N LEU A 6 0.42 -3.60 13.14
CA LEU A 6 1.43 -2.56 12.94
C LEU A 6 1.17 -1.40 13.90
N GLU A 7 2.24 -0.88 14.47
CA GLU A 7 2.23 0.35 15.28
C GLU A 7 3.30 1.30 14.72
N VAL A 8 2.89 2.53 14.44
CA VAL A 8 3.74 3.65 14.03
C VAL A 8 3.61 4.70 15.11
N ASP A 9 4.69 5.05 15.79
CA ASP A 9 4.67 5.95 16.93
C ASP A 9 5.68 7.10 16.78
N GLY A 10 5.18 8.32 16.68
CA GLY A 10 5.96 9.56 16.60
C GLY A 10 6.93 9.64 15.42
N VAL A 11 6.64 8.96 14.31
CA VAL A 11 7.58 8.82 13.20
C VAL A 11 7.81 10.12 12.47
N THR A 12 9.06 10.56 12.45
CA THR A 12 9.56 11.68 11.65
C THR A 12 10.58 11.16 10.64
N LEU A 13 10.34 11.45 9.36
CA LEU A 13 11.23 11.07 8.26
C LEU A 13 11.94 12.28 7.69
N ARG A 14 13.28 12.22 7.66
CA ARG A 14 14.14 13.24 7.07
C ARG A 14 15.11 12.63 6.08
N TYR A 15 15.42 13.35 5.03
CA TYR A 15 16.45 12.96 4.06
C TYR A 15 17.22 14.18 3.54
N ALA A 16 18.42 13.94 3.04
CA ALA A 16 19.24 14.98 2.43
C ALA A 16 18.65 15.35 1.07
N GLY A 17 18.25 16.61 0.89
CA GLY A 17 17.86 17.20 -0.38
C GLY A 17 18.99 18.09 -0.96
N GLU A 18 18.80 18.59 -2.16
CA GLU A 18 19.80 19.48 -2.82
C GLU A 18 20.11 20.75 -2.04
N HIS A 19 19.14 21.25 -1.24
CA HIS A 19 19.25 22.50 -0.48
C HIS A 19 19.26 22.29 1.05
N GLY A 20 19.55 21.08 1.53
CA GLY A 20 19.57 20.76 2.95
C GLY A 20 18.67 19.61 3.35
N MET A 21 18.44 19.45 4.67
CA MET A 21 17.56 18.41 5.19
C MET A 21 16.09 18.71 4.88
N VAL A 22 15.41 17.74 4.28
CA VAL A 22 13.98 17.79 3.98
C VAL A 22 13.22 16.88 4.94
N THR A 23 12.22 17.41 5.64
CA THR A 23 11.34 16.63 6.51
C THR A 23 10.12 16.17 5.72
N ALA A 24 10.07 14.91 5.34
CA ALA A 24 8.96 14.36 4.54
C ALA A 24 7.69 14.18 5.36
N THR A 25 7.82 13.60 6.56
CA THR A 25 6.73 13.44 7.54
C THR A 25 7.21 13.86 8.91
N GLU A 26 6.30 14.31 9.76
CA GLU A 26 6.62 14.79 11.09
C GLU A 26 5.62 14.28 12.12
N ASN A 27 6.12 13.62 13.16
CA ASN A 27 5.38 13.10 14.30
C ASN A 27 4.11 12.32 13.91
N VAL A 28 4.25 11.36 12.99
CA VAL A 28 3.14 10.53 12.51
C VAL A 28 2.94 9.34 13.41
N SER A 29 1.72 9.19 13.95
CA SER A 29 1.34 8.04 14.80
C SER A 29 0.02 7.45 14.34
N PHE A 30 -0.03 6.13 14.17
CA PHE A 30 -1.23 5.34 13.91
C PHE A 30 -0.96 3.85 14.13
N SER A 31 -2.02 3.05 14.14
CA SER A 31 -1.89 1.59 14.18
C SER A 31 -2.73 0.95 13.07
N VAL A 32 -2.42 -0.30 12.72
CA VAL A 32 -3.17 -1.11 11.75
C VAL A 32 -3.51 -2.45 12.38
N ASP A 33 -4.76 -2.85 12.27
CA ASP A 33 -5.25 -4.13 12.76
C ASP A 33 -5.10 -5.25 11.71
N GLU A 34 -5.07 -6.51 12.16
CA GLU A 34 -5.05 -7.66 11.23
C GLU A 34 -6.29 -7.66 10.34
N GLY A 35 -6.08 -7.84 9.03
CA GLY A 35 -7.14 -7.86 8.02
C GLY A 35 -7.67 -6.48 7.62
N GLU A 36 -7.08 -5.40 8.11
CA GLU A 36 -7.49 -4.04 7.79
C GLU A 36 -6.99 -3.59 6.41
N ARG A 37 -7.77 -2.71 5.77
CA ARG A 37 -7.36 -1.96 4.57
C ARG A 37 -7.20 -0.49 4.94
N LEU A 38 -6.00 -0.11 5.39
CA LEU A 38 -5.67 1.28 5.69
C LEU A 38 -5.25 2.00 4.42
N VAL A 39 -5.83 3.17 4.16
CA VAL A 39 -5.41 4.06 3.08
C VAL A 39 -4.71 5.29 3.64
N LEU A 40 -3.50 5.57 3.15
CA LEU A 40 -2.81 6.84 3.37
C LEU A 40 -3.19 7.79 2.24
N LEU A 41 -3.96 8.82 2.54
CA LEU A 41 -4.45 9.80 1.57
C LEU A 41 -3.86 11.19 1.87
N GLY A 42 -3.45 11.89 0.85
CA GLY A 42 -2.92 13.24 0.98
C GLY A 42 -2.36 13.78 -0.33
N PRO A 43 -2.04 15.08 -0.41
CA PRO A 43 -1.51 15.67 -1.62
C PRO A 43 -0.15 15.07 -2.02
N SER A 44 0.23 15.26 -3.30
CA SER A 44 1.54 14.82 -3.78
C SER A 44 2.66 15.52 -2.98
N GLY A 45 3.74 14.77 -2.70
CA GLY A 45 4.88 15.30 -1.95
C GLY A 45 4.71 15.35 -0.41
N CYS A 46 3.56 14.96 0.15
CA CYS A 46 3.36 14.98 1.62
C CYS A 46 4.02 13.80 2.37
N GLY A 47 4.84 12.98 1.71
CA GLY A 47 5.62 11.94 2.39
C GLY A 47 4.97 10.56 2.48
N LYS A 48 3.81 10.29 1.84
CA LYS A 48 3.13 8.99 1.86
C LYS A 48 4.02 7.81 1.45
N SER A 49 4.67 7.94 0.30
CA SER A 49 5.59 6.90 -0.21
C SER A 49 6.82 6.73 0.67
N SER A 50 7.31 7.83 1.28
CA SER A 50 8.41 7.76 2.26
C SER A 50 7.96 7.01 3.51
N LEU A 51 6.77 7.28 4.03
CA LEU A 51 6.19 6.59 5.18
C LEU A 51 5.98 5.10 4.86
N LEU A 52 5.45 4.79 3.68
CA LEU A 52 5.29 3.40 3.24
C LEU A 52 6.62 2.66 3.14
N LYS A 53 7.67 3.31 2.62
CA LYS A 53 9.04 2.76 2.58
C LYS A 53 9.62 2.56 3.97
N ALA A 54 9.36 3.46 4.93
CA ALA A 54 9.79 3.30 6.32
C ALA A 54 9.09 2.10 6.98
N ILE A 55 7.78 1.92 6.77
CA ILE A 55 7.04 0.73 7.21
C ILE A 55 7.61 -0.54 6.57
N GLY A 56 8.03 -0.47 5.31
CA GLY A 56 8.71 -1.56 4.61
C GLY A 56 10.11 -1.88 5.11
N GLY A 57 10.72 -1.01 5.94
CA GLY A 57 12.09 -1.13 6.43
C GLY A 57 13.15 -0.64 5.44
N TYR A 58 12.75 0.11 4.39
CA TYR A 58 13.69 0.68 3.41
C TYR A 58 14.22 2.07 3.82
N LEU A 59 13.57 2.72 4.77
CA LEU A 59 13.97 4.02 5.34
C LEU A 59 13.95 3.92 6.86
N GLU A 60 14.99 4.38 7.51
CA GLU A 60 15.04 4.47 8.97
C GLU A 60 14.40 5.80 9.41
N PRO A 61 13.49 5.79 10.39
CA PRO A 61 12.96 7.01 10.98
C PRO A 61 14.07 7.83 11.67
N ALA A 62 14.03 9.15 11.48
CA ALA A 62 14.91 10.06 12.23
C ALA A 62 14.47 10.18 13.70
N GLU A 63 13.16 10.05 13.96
CA GLU A 63 12.53 10.06 15.28
C GLU A 63 11.34 9.10 15.27
N GLY A 64 10.98 8.58 16.44
CA GLY A 64 9.89 7.63 16.61
C GLY A 64 10.29 6.20 16.23
N GLU A 65 9.31 5.30 16.25
CA GLU A 65 9.54 3.89 15.91
C GLU A 65 8.38 3.27 15.14
N ILE A 66 8.70 2.19 14.43
CA ILE A 66 7.72 1.36 13.71
C ILE A 66 7.86 -0.06 14.21
N GLN A 67 6.75 -0.66 14.64
CA GLN A 67 6.71 -2.04 15.13
C GLN A 67 5.70 -2.87 14.34
N LEU A 68 6.12 -4.07 13.89
CA LEU A 68 5.22 -5.09 13.33
C LEU A 68 5.14 -6.27 14.30
N ARG A 69 3.94 -6.62 14.75
CA ARG A 69 3.72 -7.64 15.80
C ARG A 69 4.58 -7.42 17.06
N GLY A 70 4.75 -6.16 17.46
CA GLY A 70 5.58 -5.79 18.61
C GLY A 70 7.08 -5.93 18.40
N ARG A 71 7.55 -6.10 17.15
CA ARG A 71 8.98 -6.15 16.80
C ARG A 71 9.34 -4.92 15.99
N ALA A 72 10.41 -4.24 16.37
CA ALA A 72 10.90 -3.06 15.67
C ALA A 72 11.27 -3.39 14.20
N VAL A 73 10.81 -2.55 13.29
CA VAL A 73 11.12 -2.61 11.87
C VAL A 73 12.42 -1.85 11.62
N ARG A 74 13.50 -2.55 11.28
CA ARG A 74 14.83 -1.95 11.03
C ARG A 74 15.34 -2.17 9.61
N GLU A 75 14.85 -3.22 8.94
CA GLU A 75 15.30 -3.63 7.61
C GLU A 75 14.13 -4.26 6.84
N PRO A 76 14.18 -4.35 5.50
CA PRO A 76 13.18 -5.05 4.72
C PRO A 76 13.09 -6.51 5.11
N GLY A 77 11.86 -7.04 5.17
CA GLY A 77 11.63 -8.42 5.56
C GLY A 77 10.51 -9.09 4.75
N PRO A 78 10.50 -10.43 4.71
CA PRO A 78 9.50 -11.20 3.96
C PRO A 78 8.09 -11.16 4.60
N ASP A 79 7.96 -10.63 5.80
CA ASP A 79 6.72 -10.37 6.51
C ASP A 79 6.00 -9.09 6.02
N ARG A 80 6.70 -8.26 5.24
CA ARG A 80 6.22 -7.02 4.64
C ARG A 80 6.57 -7.00 3.16
N MET A 81 5.61 -7.15 2.29
CA MET A 81 5.84 -7.13 0.84
C MET A 81 5.37 -5.82 0.24
N MET A 82 6.21 -5.21 -0.59
CA MET A 82 5.91 -3.95 -1.25
C MET A 82 5.58 -4.15 -2.72
N VAL A 83 4.49 -3.51 -3.16
CA VAL A 83 4.07 -3.37 -4.56
C VAL A 83 4.25 -1.91 -4.94
N PHE A 84 5.19 -1.63 -5.82
CA PHE A 84 5.54 -0.28 -6.27
C PHE A 84 4.60 0.22 -7.34
N GLN A 85 4.58 1.53 -7.54
CA GLN A 85 3.82 2.20 -8.59
C GLN A 85 4.29 1.83 -10.00
N GLU A 86 5.59 1.61 -10.16
CA GLU A 86 6.23 1.36 -11.44
C GLU A 86 5.93 -0.04 -11.98
N PHE A 87 5.64 -0.14 -13.30
CA PHE A 87 5.40 -1.43 -13.95
C PHE A 87 6.70 -2.25 -14.14
N ASP A 88 7.86 -1.60 -14.07
CA ASP A 88 9.18 -2.25 -14.29
C ASP A 88 9.72 -2.95 -13.03
N GLN A 89 8.89 -3.09 -12.00
CA GLN A 89 9.22 -3.85 -10.78
C GLN A 89 9.33 -5.37 -10.98
N LEU A 90 8.89 -5.88 -12.14
CA LEU A 90 9.02 -7.29 -12.48
C LEU A 90 10.40 -7.58 -13.08
N LEU A 91 10.94 -8.76 -12.81
CA LEU A 91 12.19 -9.23 -13.40
C LEU A 91 11.95 -9.56 -14.88
N PRO A 92 12.47 -8.75 -15.85
CA PRO A 92 12.09 -8.87 -17.25
C PRO A 92 12.55 -10.18 -17.90
N TRP A 93 13.59 -10.82 -17.34
CA TRP A 93 14.12 -12.13 -17.79
C TRP A 93 13.42 -13.34 -17.16
N LYS A 94 12.41 -13.15 -16.32
CA LYS A 94 11.61 -14.22 -15.73
C LYS A 94 10.18 -14.16 -16.26
N THR A 95 9.57 -15.32 -16.45
CA THR A 95 8.13 -15.44 -16.73
C THR A 95 7.29 -14.96 -15.55
N VAL A 96 5.98 -14.84 -15.71
CA VAL A 96 5.03 -14.58 -14.61
C VAL A 96 5.28 -15.54 -13.45
N ARG A 97 5.25 -16.85 -13.73
CA ARG A 97 5.55 -17.91 -12.74
C ARG A 97 6.91 -17.71 -12.09
N GLY A 98 7.94 -17.40 -12.88
CA GLY A 98 9.28 -17.15 -12.40
C GLY A 98 9.39 -15.93 -11.48
N ASN A 99 8.64 -14.87 -11.77
CA ASN A 99 8.55 -13.67 -10.93
C ASN A 99 7.91 -13.97 -9.57
N VAL A 100 6.87 -14.78 -9.54
CA VAL A 100 6.15 -15.14 -8.30
C VAL A 100 6.94 -16.15 -7.46
N ILE A 101 7.64 -17.09 -8.09
CA ILE A 101 8.47 -18.09 -7.40
C ILE A 101 9.75 -17.45 -6.79
N PHE A 102 10.32 -16.47 -7.48
CA PHE A 102 11.63 -15.90 -7.12
C PHE A 102 11.76 -15.49 -5.65
N PRO A 103 10.88 -14.67 -5.07
CA PRO A 103 11.02 -14.26 -3.68
C PRO A 103 10.82 -15.41 -2.68
N LEU A 104 10.03 -16.41 -3.02
CA LEU A 104 9.85 -17.62 -2.18
C LEU A 104 11.17 -18.38 -2.03
N LEU A 105 11.91 -18.53 -3.14
CA LEU A 105 13.21 -19.21 -3.14
C LEU A 105 14.28 -18.35 -2.48
N ALA A 106 14.32 -17.05 -2.83
CA ALA A 106 15.34 -16.14 -2.33
C ALA A 106 15.29 -15.94 -0.80
N SER A 107 14.06 -15.94 -0.24
CA SER A 107 13.87 -15.82 1.22
C SER A 107 13.92 -17.15 1.97
N GLY A 108 14.01 -18.27 1.28
CA GLY A 108 13.92 -19.60 1.88
C GLY A 108 12.53 -20.00 2.41
N ARG A 109 11.48 -19.19 2.18
CA ARG A 109 10.12 -19.47 2.66
C ARG A 109 9.47 -20.71 2.01
N ALA A 110 9.86 -21.04 0.79
CA ALA A 110 9.45 -22.27 0.13
C ALA A 110 10.47 -22.71 -0.92
N THR A 111 10.59 -24.00 -1.14
CA THR A 111 11.47 -24.60 -2.14
C THR A 111 10.74 -25.67 -2.96
N GLY A 112 11.29 -26.03 -4.11
CA GLY A 112 10.82 -27.12 -4.96
C GLY A 112 9.32 -27.06 -5.26
N LYS A 113 8.62 -28.18 -5.06
CA LYS A 113 7.19 -28.30 -5.35
C LYS A 113 6.29 -27.37 -4.51
N LEU A 114 6.73 -26.98 -3.30
CA LEU A 114 5.97 -26.05 -2.46
C LEU A 114 5.96 -24.65 -3.06
N ALA A 115 7.11 -24.16 -3.51
CA ALA A 115 7.20 -22.84 -4.17
C ALA A 115 6.37 -22.79 -5.45
N GLN A 116 6.37 -23.87 -6.24
CA GLN A 116 5.53 -23.99 -7.43
C GLN A 116 4.04 -23.90 -7.10
N ARG A 117 3.56 -24.69 -6.12
CA ARG A 117 2.15 -24.67 -5.70
C ARG A 117 1.72 -23.29 -5.19
N LYS A 118 2.53 -22.64 -4.34
CA LYS A 118 2.22 -21.29 -3.84
C LYS A 118 2.14 -20.28 -4.97
N ALA A 119 3.04 -20.36 -5.94
CA ALA A 119 3.03 -19.47 -7.10
C ALA A 119 1.80 -19.70 -7.98
N GLU A 120 1.46 -20.96 -8.28
CA GLU A 120 0.28 -21.31 -9.07
C GLU A 120 -1.01 -20.82 -8.39
N GLN A 121 -1.15 -21.03 -7.09
CA GLN A 121 -2.29 -20.52 -6.32
C GLN A 121 -2.39 -18.99 -6.36
N ALA A 122 -1.26 -18.28 -6.22
CA ALA A 122 -1.24 -16.83 -6.27
C ALA A 122 -1.57 -16.28 -7.67
N ILE A 123 -1.06 -16.92 -8.73
CA ILE A 123 -1.34 -16.57 -10.12
C ILE A 123 -2.82 -16.81 -10.45
N SER A 124 -3.39 -17.91 -9.99
CA SER A 124 -4.81 -18.22 -10.19
C SER A 124 -5.72 -17.21 -9.48
N LYS A 125 -5.38 -16.79 -8.27
CA LYS A 125 -6.11 -15.76 -7.53
C LYS A 125 -6.20 -14.42 -8.27
N VAL A 126 -5.20 -14.06 -9.07
CA VAL A 126 -5.19 -12.86 -9.91
C VAL A 126 -5.61 -13.12 -11.37
N ARG A 127 -6.15 -14.31 -11.67
CA ARG A 127 -6.68 -14.72 -12.98
C ARG A 127 -5.65 -14.59 -14.12
N LEU A 128 -4.43 -15.03 -13.89
CA LEU A 128 -3.34 -15.01 -14.87
C LEU A 128 -2.82 -16.40 -15.23
N ASP A 129 -3.61 -17.46 -15.01
CA ASP A 129 -3.22 -18.85 -15.28
C ASP A 129 -2.75 -19.04 -16.74
N ALA A 130 -3.50 -18.49 -17.70
CA ALA A 130 -3.17 -18.57 -19.14
C ALA A 130 -1.87 -17.84 -19.52
N PHE A 131 -1.36 -16.97 -18.65
CA PHE A 131 -0.17 -16.15 -18.86
C PHE A 131 1.00 -16.54 -17.96
N ALA A 132 0.89 -17.67 -17.23
CA ALA A 132 1.90 -18.09 -16.26
C ALA A 132 3.32 -18.20 -16.84
N ASP A 133 3.44 -18.57 -18.10
CA ASP A 133 4.71 -18.73 -18.80
C ASP A 133 5.07 -17.55 -19.73
N ALA A 134 4.25 -16.49 -19.75
CA ALA A 134 4.53 -15.24 -20.47
C ALA A 134 5.59 -14.40 -19.74
N PHE A 135 6.35 -13.61 -20.51
CA PHE A 135 7.32 -12.65 -19.98
C PHE A 135 6.67 -11.27 -19.76
N PRO A 136 7.22 -10.41 -18.88
CA PRO A 136 6.65 -9.09 -18.58
C PRO A 136 6.39 -8.20 -19.79
N HIS A 137 7.24 -8.24 -20.82
CA HIS A 137 7.05 -7.46 -22.04
C HIS A 137 5.84 -7.88 -22.89
N MET A 138 5.30 -9.08 -22.64
CA MET A 138 4.09 -9.61 -23.31
C MET A 138 2.78 -9.22 -22.59
N LEU A 139 2.87 -8.52 -21.43
CA LEU A 139 1.75 -8.22 -20.56
C LEU A 139 1.33 -6.74 -20.69
N SER A 140 0.02 -6.48 -20.55
CA SER A 140 -0.48 -5.12 -20.33
C SER A 140 -0.05 -4.59 -18.96
N GLY A 141 -0.15 -3.25 -18.76
CA GLY A 141 0.16 -2.63 -17.47
C GLY A 141 -0.64 -3.24 -16.31
N GLY A 142 -1.95 -3.42 -16.47
CA GLY A 142 -2.79 -4.07 -15.47
C GLY A 142 -2.39 -5.52 -15.18
N MET A 143 -2.00 -6.29 -16.18
CA MET A 143 -1.49 -7.64 -15.98
C MET A 143 -0.16 -7.65 -15.20
N LYS A 144 0.76 -6.74 -15.51
CA LYS A 144 2.02 -6.58 -14.75
C LYS A 144 1.73 -6.27 -13.27
N GLN A 145 0.75 -5.42 -13.00
CA GLN A 145 0.34 -5.08 -11.64
C GLN A 145 -0.24 -6.28 -10.90
N ARG A 146 -1.08 -7.08 -11.56
CA ARG A 146 -1.59 -8.35 -10.99
C ARG A 146 -0.44 -9.32 -10.67
N VAL A 147 0.57 -9.42 -11.52
CA VAL A 147 1.76 -10.25 -11.24
C VAL A 147 2.50 -9.75 -10.01
N ALA A 148 2.66 -8.43 -9.84
CA ALA A 148 3.30 -7.85 -8.66
C ALA A 148 2.50 -8.13 -7.38
N ILE A 149 1.18 -8.04 -7.43
CA ILE A 149 0.29 -8.42 -6.32
C ILE A 149 0.42 -9.92 -6.01
N ALA A 150 0.35 -10.79 -7.03
CA ALA A 150 0.51 -12.25 -6.87
C ALA A 150 1.87 -12.59 -6.25
N ARG A 151 2.94 -11.93 -6.69
CA ARG A 151 4.29 -12.07 -6.13
C ARG A 151 4.33 -11.73 -4.63
N GLY A 152 3.69 -10.62 -4.24
CA GLY A 152 3.56 -10.24 -2.83
C GLY A 152 2.75 -11.25 -2.04
N MET A 153 1.59 -11.65 -2.54
CA MET A 153 0.68 -12.59 -1.87
C MET A 153 1.23 -14.00 -1.72
N ALA A 154 2.01 -14.49 -2.70
CA ALA A 154 2.64 -15.81 -2.63
C ALA A 154 3.57 -15.96 -1.42
N MET A 155 4.13 -14.84 -0.96
CA MET A 155 4.97 -14.77 0.24
C MET A 155 4.19 -14.93 1.54
N GLU A 156 2.84 -14.82 1.52
CA GLU A 156 1.98 -14.80 2.71
C GLU A 156 2.52 -13.83 3.76
N PRO A 157 2.69 -12.53 3.40
CA PRO A 157 3.23 -11.55 4.32
C PRO A 157 2.20 -11.21 5.41
N ASP A 158 2.65 -10.68 6.54
CA ASP A 158 1.77 -10.12 7.55
C ASP A 158 1.04 -8.87 7.01
N ILE A 159 1.74 -8.07 6.18
CA ILE A 159 1.19 -6.85 5.59
C ILE A 159 1.67 -6.66 4.15
N LEU A 160 0.75 -6.22 3.28
CA LEU A 160 1.05 -5.84 1.91
C LEU A 160 1.03 -4.30 1.81
N LEU A 161 2.11 -3.74 1.29
CA LEU A 161 2.31 -2.31 1.14
C LEU A 161 2.17 -1.94 -0.33
N MET A 162 1.24 -1.05 -0.69
CA MET A 162 0.95 -0.68 -2.08
C MET A 162 1.13 0.82 -2.28
N ASP A 163 2.10 1.21 -3.10
CA ASP A 163 2.38 2.62 -3.44
C ASP A 163 1.74 2.98 -4.76
N GLU A 164 0.62 3.71 -4.73
CA GLU A 164 -0.17 4.16 -5.88
C GLU A 164 -0.38 3.09 -6.99
N PRO A 165 -0.81 1.85 -6.65
CA PRO A 165 -0.73 0.72 -7.56
C PRO A 165 -1.62 0.84 -8.80
N PHE A 166 -2.52 1.82 -8.85
CA PHE A 166 -3.44 2.01 -9.99
C PHE A 166 -3.21 3.34 -10.73
N ALA A 167 -2.20 4.13 -10.34
CA ALA A 167 -2.00 5.47 -10.90
C ALA A 167 -1.75 5.48 -12.41
N ALA A 168 -1.06 4.46 -12.93
CA ALA A 168 -0.71 4.36 -14.35
C ALA A 168 -1.75 3.61 -15.21
N LEU A 169 -2.95 3.30 -14.66
CA LEU A 169 -4.02 2.62 -15.36
C LEU A 169 -5.07 3.61 -15.89
N ASP A 170 -5.65 3.31 -17.05
CA ASP A 170 -6.85 4.00 -17.53
C ASP A 170 -8.05 3.77 -16.59
N ALA A 171 -9.08 4.61 -16.69
CA ALA A 171 -10.19 4.62 -15.75
C ALA A 171 -10.96 3.29 -15.68
N MET A 172 -11.18 2.61 -16.82
CA MET A 172 -11.91 1.33 -16.84
C MET A 172 -11.08 0.20 -16.22
N THR A 173 -9.82 0.09 -16.62
CA THR A 173 -8.89 -0.89 -16.07
C THR A 173 -8.66 -0.67 -14.57
N ARG A 174 -8.57 0.58 -14.14
CA ARG A 174 -8.43 0.96 -12.72
C ARG A 174 -9.61 0.45 -11.90
N THR A 175 -10.83 0.73 -12.34
CA THR A 175 -12.06 0.28 -11.65
C THR A 175 -12.10 -1.25 -11.54
N ALA A 176 -11.84 -1.95 -12.63
CA ALA A 176 -11.82 -3.41 -12.64
C ALA A 176 -10.75 -3.98 -11.69
N MET A 177 -9.56 -3.38 -11.65
CA MET A 177 -8.48 -3.79 -10.76
C MET A 177 -8.79 -3.55 -9.29
N GLN A 178 -9.49 -2.47 -8.96
CA GLN A 178 -9.95 -2.19 -7.59
C GLN A 178 -10.97 -3.24 -7.15
N ASP A 179 -11.92 -3.61 -8.01
CA ASP A 179 -12.91 -4.66 -7.72
C ASP A 179 -12.24 -6.02 -7.50
N GLU A 180 -11.29 -6.36 -8.35
CA GLU A 180 -10.51 -7.59 -8.20
C GLU A 180 -9.70 -7.62 -6.90
N LEU A 181 -9.08 -6.49 -6.52
CA LEU A 181 -8.36 -6.39 -5.25
C LEU A 181 -9.30 -6.56 -4.06
N LEU A 182 -10.48 -5.95 -4.10
CA LEU A 182 -11.50 -6.08 -3.05
C LEU A 182 -12.01 -7.52 -2.95
N GLN A 183 -12.29 -8.18 -4.08
CA GLN A 183 -12.68 -9.59 -4.10
C GLN A 183 -11.58 -10.47 -3.50
N LEU A 184 -10.33 -10.24 -3.91
CA LEU A 184 -9.18 -10.96 -3.40
C LEU A 184 -9.01 -10.78 -1.89
N TRP A 185 -9.25 -9.56 -1.39
CA TRP A 185 -9.25 -9.28 0.03
C TRP A 185 -10.40 -9.98 0.76
N GLN A 186 -11.60 -10.02 0.18
CA GLN A 186 -12.74 -10.74 0.76
C GLN A 186 -12.44 -12.22 0.97
N ASP A 187 -11.73 -12.82 0.02
CA ASP A 187 -11.39 -14.25 0.02
C ASP A 187 -10.25 -14.59 0.99
N THR A 188 -9.36 -13.65 1.28
CA THR A 188 -8.09 -13.94 1.98
C THR A 188 -7.88 -13.12 3.26
N LYS A 189 -8.58 -12.00 3.41
CA LYS A 189 -8.49 -11.09 4.56
C LYS A 189 -7.07 -10.64 4.92
N PHE A 190 -6.20 -10.47 3.92
CA PHE A 190 -4.85 -9.96 4.15
C PHE A 190 -4.88 -8.50 4.61
N THR A 191 -3.88 -8.10 5.40
CA THR A 191 -3.73 -6.70 5.80
C THR A 191 -3.04 -5.92 4.71
N VAL A 192 -3.52 -4.71 4.41
CA VAL A 192 -2.92 -3.86 3.39
C VAL A 192 -2.85 -2.39 3.83
N ILE A 193 -1.72 -1.75 3.53
CA ILE A 193 -1.61 -0.29 3.51
C ILE A 193 -1.51 0.16 2.06
N PHE A 194 -2.41 1.06 1.70
CA PHE A 194 -2.56 1.55 0.35
C PHE A 194 -2.28 3.05 0.32
N VAL A 195 -1.39 3.50 -0.55
CA VAL A 195 -1.11 4.92 -0.76
C VAL A 195 -1.81 5.39 -2.02
N THR A 196 -2.53 6.50 -1.92
CA THR A 196 -3.13 7.18 -3.08
C THR A 196 -3.26 8.69 -2.82
N HIS A 197 -3.44 9.44 -3.89
CA HIS A 197 -3.87 10.83 -3.86
C HIS A 197 -5.34 11.00 -4.30
N SER A 198 -6.02 9.93 -4.68
CA SER A 198 -7.42 9.93 -5.12
C SER A 198 -8.36 9.64 -3.97
N ILE A 199 -9.24 10.61 -3.64
CA ILE A 199 -10.29 10.44 -2.62
C ILE A 199 -11.22 9.29 -2.99
N GLN A 200 -11.60 9.18 -4.27
CA GLN A 200 -12.49 8.14 -4.76
C GLN A 200 -11.89 6.74 -4.58
N GLU A 201 -10.60 6.56 -4.88
CA GLU A 201 -9.89 5.32 -4.59
C GLU A 201 -9.88 5.00 -3.11
N ALA A 202 -9.54 6.00 -2.27
CA ALA A 202 -9.46 5.82 -0.84
C ALA A 202 -10.79 5.33 -0.24
N ILE A 203 -11.91 5.93 -0.64
CA ILE A 203 -13.25 5.52 -0.19
C ILE A 203 -13.59 4.11 -0.68
N ARG A 204 -13.25 3.78 -1.94
CA ARG A 204 -13.61 2.49 -2.55
C ARG A 204 -12.82 1.33 -1.93
N VAL A 205 -11.51 1.49 -1.76
CA VAL A 205 -10.62 0.38 -1.34
C VAL A 205 -10.43 0.31 0.17
N GLY A 206 -10.49 1.45 0.88
CA GLY A 206 -10.20 1.55 2.30
C GLY A 206 -11.31 1.02 3.20
N SER A 207 -10.93 0.47 4.34
CA SER A 207 -11.81 0.34 5.51
C SER A 207 -11.59 1.49 6.50
N ARG A 208 -10.40 2.09 6.45
CA ARG A 208 -10.04 3.30 7.18
C ARG A 208 -9.07 4.13 6.35
N ILE A 209 -9.21 5.44 6.41
CA ILE A 209 -8.45 6.41 5.64
C ILE A 209 -7.74 7.34 6.61
N LEU A 210 -6.42 7.41 6.54
CA LEU A 210 -5.58 8.34 7.28
C LEU A 210 -5.25 9.52 6.36
N LEU A 211 -5.71 10.70 6.74
CA LEU A 211 -5.48 11.93 5.99
C LEU A 211 -4.17 12.58 6.44
N LEU A 212 -3.27 12.82 5.49
CA LEU A 212 -2.01 13.52 5.75
C LEU A 212 -2.08 14.97 5.25
N SER A 213 -1.55 15.89 6.06
CA SER A 213 -1.39 17.30 5.69
C SER A 213 -0.43 17.48 4.51
N PRO A 214 -0.45 18.63 3.82
CA PRO A 214 0.66 19.03 2.95
C PRO A 214 2.00 18.98 3.68
N HIS A 215 3.07 19.00 2.89
CA HIS A 215 4.45 18.89 3.38
C HIS A 215 4.82 19.84 4.55
N PRO A 216 5.43 19.36 5.66
CA PRO A 216 5.65 17.95 6.00
C PRO A 216 4.34 17.24 6.35
N GLY A 217 4.23 15.95 5.95
CA GLY A 217 3.04 15.16 6.23
C GLY A 217 2.86 14.90 7.72
N ARG A 218 1.73 15.33 8.26
CA ARG A 218 1.26 15.04 9.63
C ARG A 218 -0.11 14.42 9.55
N VAL A 219 -0.48 13.61 10.52
CA VAL A 219 -1.85 13.09 10.60
C VAL A 219 -2.80 14.25 10.84
N LYS A 220 -3.75 14.45 9.93
CA LYS A 220 -4.75 15.50 9.98
C LYS A 220 -6.08 15.00 10.50
N ALA A 221 -6.49 13.82 10.06
CA ALA A 221 -7.70 13.13 10.51
C ALA A 221 -7.65 11.65 10.15
N GLU A 222 -8.47 10.87 10.84
CA GLU A 222 -8.79 9.48 10.49
C GLU A 222 -10.28 9.38 10.15
N VAL A 223 -10.60 8.64 9.10
CA VAL A 223 -11.97 8.46 8.61
C VAL A 223 -12.22 6.98 8.40
N VAL A 224 -13.31 6.48 8.95
CA VAL A 224 -13.77 5.10 8.69
C VAL A 224 -14.54 5.09 7.36
N SER A 225 -14.22 4.13 6.51
CA SER A 225 -14.92 3.89 5.25
C SER A 225 -15.42 2.45 5.23
N ASP A 226 -16.67 2.26 4.89
CA ASP A 226 -17.28 0.93 4.75
C ASP A 226 -17.23 0.39 3.30
N GLY A 227 -16.43 1.03 2.45
CA GLY A 227 -16.24 0.63 1.04
C GLY A 227 -17.42 0.95 0.15
N HIS A 228 -18.23 1.97 0.51
CA HIS A 228 -19.32 2.45 -0.32
C HIS A 228 -18.80 2.91 -1.69
N ASP A 229 -19.60 2.64 -2.69
CA ASP A 229 -19.37 3.25 -4.00
C ASP A 229 -19.41 4.77 -3.83
N HIS A 230 -18.34 5.45 -4.23
CA HIS A 230 -18.21 6.92 -4.13
C HIS A 230 -19.32 7.68 -4.87
N LEU A 231 -20.10 7.00 -5.74
CA LEU A 231 -21.27 7.54 -6.45
C LEU A 231 -22.56 7.44 -5.63
N GLN A 232 -22.57 6.70 -4.51
CA GLN A 232 -23.75 6.66 -3.62
C GLN A 232 -23.79 7.89 -2.71
N ALA A 233 -24.96 8.26 -2.23
CA ALA A 233 -25.17 9.48 -1.43
C ALA A 233 -24.24 9.58 -0.20
N ASN A 234 -23.98 8.44 0.45
CA ASN A 234 -23.05 8.40 1.61
C ASN A 234 -21.58 8.59 1.17
N GLY A 235 -21.19 7.99 0.05
CA GLY A 235 -19.84 8.14 -0.50
C GLY A 235 -19.57 9.55 -1.02
N LEU A 236 -20.57 10.23 -1.57
CA LEU A 236 -20.44 11.64 -1.99
C LEU A 236 -20.21 12.56 -0.78
N ARG A 237 -21.00 12.41 0.29
CA ARG A 237 -20.81 13.17 1.55
C ARG A 237 -19.43 12.91 2.14
N LEU A 238 -19.03 11.66 2.22
CA LEU A 238 -17.71 11.30 2.71
C LEU A 238 -16.59 11.91 1.86
N SER A 239 -16.77 11.97 0.54
CA SER A 239 -15.82 12.63 -0.36
C SER A 239 -15.72 14.14 -0.11
N GLU A 240 -16.85 14.80 0.13
CA GLU A 240 -16.91 16.24 0.48
C GLU A 240 -16.23 16.49 1.82
N ASP A 241 -16.50 15.68 2.84
CA ASP A 241 -15.91 15.78 4.18
C ASP A 241 -14.38 15.58 4.13
N ILE A 242 -13.92 14.58 3.38
CA ILE A 242 -12.49 14.33 3.17
C ILE A 242 -11.85 15.51 2.43
N HIS A 243 -12.49 16.00 1.36
CA HIS A 243 -12.00 17.14 0.60
C HIS A 243 -11.88 18.40 1.49
N ALA A 244 -12.94 18.72 2.24
CA ALA A 244 -12.93 19.81 3.19
C ALA A 244 -11.81 19.64 4.23
N SER A 245 -11.65 18.43 4.77
CA SER A 245 -10.58 18.13 5.73
C SER A 245 -9.18 18.28 5.15
N LEU A 246 -8.95 17.87 3.91
CA LEU A 246 -7.62 17.98 3.27
C LEU A 246 -7.24 19.42 2.95
N PHE A 247 -8.19 20.25 2.50
CA PHE A 247 -7.94 21.59 1.97
C PHE A 247 -8.36 22.71 2.92
N ALA A 248 -8.98 22.41 4.08
CA ALA A 248 -9.21 23.41 5.11
C ALA A 248 -7.86 24.03 5.55
N ALA A 249 -7.76 25.35 5.47
CA ALA A 249 -6.62 26.08 6.01
C ALA A 249 -6.43 25.70 7.49
N PRO A 250 -5.18 25.60 7.98
CA PRO A 250 -4.97 25.46 9.41
C PRO A 250 -5.64 26.65 10.09
N ALA A 251 -6.45 26.39 11.12
CA ALA A 251 -6.99 27.44 11.95
C ALA A 251 -5.80 28.29 12.42
N THR A 252 -5.70 29.51 11.94
CA THR A 252 -4.73 30.49 12.45
C THR A 252 -4.94 30.56 13.94
N ALA A 253 -3.94 30.13 14.71
CA ALA A 253 -3.89 30.44 16.13
C ALA A 253 -3.99 31.99 16.21
N GLN A 254 -5.12 32.50 16.67
CA GLN A 254 -5.25 33.89 17.05
C GLN A 254 -4.31 34.03 18.24
N GLU A 255 -3.22 34.77 18.02
CA GLU A 255 -2.39 35.28 19.08
C GLU A 255 -3.28 36.20 19.92
N GLU A 256 -3.48 35.82 21.18
CA GLU A 256 -3.79 36.76 22.28
C GLU A 256 -2.50 37.09 23.02
#